data_802e2da5b4fe061f154439a63ada752c
#
_entry.id   802e2da5b4fe061f154439a63ada752c
#
_cell.length_a   1.000
_cell.length_b   1.000
_cell.length_c   1.000
_cell.angle_alpha   90.00
_cell.angle_beta   90.00
_cell.angle_gamma   90.00
#
_symmetry.space_group_name_H-M   'P 1'
#
loop_
_entity.id
_entity.type
_entity.pdbx_description
1 polymer ?
#
loop_
_entity_poly.entity_id
_entity_poly.type
_entity_poly.pdbx_seq_one_letter_code
_entity_poly.pdbx_strand_id
1 'polypeptide(L)'
;TAGKVNRIPDIEIDTQAEELEEVQVIGKSEARRQQEQAYAISVLDIKKAYNSAAPLNKLLNNVSSVRIREEGGMGSNYNFSLNGFSGNQVKFFLDGIPMDNFGSSFNLANISANMAERVEVYKGVLPVNLGADALGGAVNIVSRRDANYLDATYSFGSFNTHKVSVNGAYTHLKTGFTVRANAFYNYSDNDYKVFVPIIDLATNKKINERWVKRFNDAYRSGGIRLETGITNKPYADYLLAGIILSKNDKDVQTGATMDAVYGGVKMKSESVIPSIRYKKDDLFLDGLSLSLYGTYNSVNTFN
;
A
#
# COMPACT_ATOMS: atom_id res chain seq x y z
N THR A 1 -37.57 -40.71 78.09
CA THR A 1 -37.88 -40.15 76.75
C THR A 1 -36.63 -40.09 75.95
N ALA A 2 -36.56 -41.03 74.99
CA ALA A 2 -35.44 -41.27 74.14
C ALA A 2 -35.25 -40.08 73.12
N GLY A 3 -34.03 -39.53 73.01
CA GLY A 3 -33.69 -38.47 72.06
C GLY A 3 -33.73 -38.97 70.61
N LYS A 4 -34.49 -38.30 69.79
CA LYS A 4 -34.44 -38.45 68.33
C LYS A 4 -33.13 -37.95 67.80
N VAL A 5 -32.29 -38.83 67.22
CA VAL A 5 -31.12 -38.45 66.47
C VAL A 5 -31.60 -37.96 65.07
N ASN A 6 -31.51 -36.68 64.84
CA ASN A 6 -31.66 -36.14 63.47
C ASN A 6 -30.42 -36.49 62.67
N ARG A 7 -30.49 -37.36 61.69
CA ARG A 7 -29.50 -37.59 60.68
C ARG A 7 -29.67 -36.45 59.64
N ILE A 8 -28.64 -35.63 59.47
CA ILE A 8 -28.51 -34.71 58.35
C ILE A 8 -28.17 -35.57 57.14
N PRO A 9 -28.88 -35.44 56.01
CA PRO A 9 -28.50 -36.15 54.80
C PRO A 9 -27.16 -35.65 54.30
N ASP A 10 -26.36 -36.57 53.78
CA ASP A 10 -25.09 -36.25 53.15
C ASP A 10 -25.34 -35.27 51.99
N ILE A 11 -24.66 -34.14 52.01
CA ILE A 11 -24.68 -33.19 50.90
C ILE A 11 -23.64 -33.71 49.91
N GLU A 12 -24.07 -34.32 48.83
CA GLU A 12 -23.23 -34.55 47.65
C GLU A 12 -22.92 -33.19 47.00
N ILE A 13 -21.68 -32.74 47.14
CA ILE A 13 -21.17 -31.62 46.35
C ILE A 13 -20.76 -32.19 45.01
N ASP A 14 -21.59 -31.96 43.99
CA ASP A 14 -21.27 -32.27 42.62
C ASP A 14 -20.20 -31.25 42.16
N THR A 15 -18.94 -31.65 42.21
CA THR A 15 -17.84 -30.88 41.62
C THR A 15 -17.85 -31.09 40.12
N GLN A 16 -18.81 -30.51 39.42
CA GLN A 16 -18.63 -30.27 38.02
C GLN A 16 -17.58 -29.15 37.89
N ALA A 17 -16.32 -29.54 37.80
CA ALA A 17 -15.31 -28.67 37.22
C ALA A 17 -15.63 -28.54 35.74
N GLU A 18 -16.39 -27.50 35.36
CA GLU A 18 -16.39 -27.03 33.98
C GLU A 18 -14.99 -26.48 33.68
N GLU A 19 -14.12 -27.36 33.23
CA GLU A 19 -12.93 -26.91 32.47
C GLU A 19 -13.42 -26.30 31.15
N LEU A 20 -13.68 -25.01 31.16
CA LEU A 20 -13.78 -24.22 29.94
C LEU A 20 -12.37 -24.03 29.39
N GLU A 21 -11.79 -25.06 28.83
CA GLU A 21 -10.71 -24.92 27.87
C GLU A 21 -11.32 -24.43 26.55
N GLU A 22 -11.66 -23.17 26.49
CA GLU A 22 -11.77 -22.49 25.20
C GLU A 22 -10.38 -22.41 24.60
N VAL A 23 -9.96 -23.49 23.94
CA VAL A 23 -8.81 -23.43 23.04
C VAL A 23 -9.23 -22.60 21.85
N GLN A 24 -9.09 -21.27 21.97
CA GLN A 24 -9.11 -20.42 20.79
C GLN A 24 -7.92 -20.82 19.93
N VAL A 25 -8.14 -21.69 18.96
CA VAL A 25 -7.21 -21.88 17.85
C VAL A 25 -7.26 -20.62 17.03
N ILE A 26 -6.52 -19.60 17.48
CA ILE A 26 -6.26 -18.41 16.70
C ILE A 26 -5.37 -18.89 15.54
N GLY A 27 -6.01 -19.18 14.41
CA GLY A 27 -5.28 -19.51 13.20
C GLY A 27 -4.25 -18.39 12.93
N LYS A 28 -3.00 -18.79 12.68
CA LYS A 28 -1.94 -17.81 12.36
C LYS A 28 -2.41 -16.95 11.19
N SER A 29 -2.40 -15.63 11.33
CA SER A 29 -2.70 -14.72 10.22
C SER A 29 -1.72 -14.97 9.08
N GLU A 30 -2.12 -14.73 7.85
CA GLU A 30 -1.23 -14.82 6.69
C GLU A 30 0.04 -13.97 6.86
N ALA A 31 -0.07 -12.81 7.48
CA ALA A 31 1.06 -11.97 7.86
C ALA A 31 2.07 -12.72 8.77
N ARG A 32 1.58 -13.46 9.76
CA ARG A 32 2.43 -14.24 10.67
C ARG A 32 3.05 -15.46 10.00
N ARG A 33 2.30 -16.13 9.11
CA ARG A 33 2.84 -17.24 8.30
C ARG A 33 3.98 -16.77 7.40
N GLN A 34 3.84 -15.59 6.80
CA GLN A 34 4.88 -15.00 5.97
C GLN A 34 6.14 -14.62 6.78
N GLN A 35 5.97 -14.12 8.01
CA GLN A 35 7.11 -13.80 8.89
C GLN A 35 7.89 -15.04 9.38
N GLU A 36 7.28 -16.21 9.38
CA GLU A 36 7.89 -17.49 9.77
C GLU A 36 8.65 -18.16 8.61
N GLN A 37 8.65 -17.58 7.41
CA GLN A 37 9.44 -18.09 6.29
C GLN A 37 10.94 -17.85 6.49
N ALA A 38 11.75 -18.59 5.72
CA ALA A 38 13.22 -18.52 5.81
C ALA A 38 13.83 -17.19 5.31
N TYR A 39 13.04 -16.20 4.99
CA TYR A 39 13.47 -14.89 4.50
C TYR A 39 13.47 -13.85 5.62
N ALA A 40 14.38 -12.87 5.54
CA ALA A 40 14.36 -11.70 6.42
C ALA A 40 13.26 -10.74 5.99
N ILE A 41 12.02 -11.04 6.38
CA ILE A 41 10.82 -10.30 6.00
C ILE A 41 10.21 -9.55 7.19
N SER A 42 9.77 -8.33 6.96
CA SER A 42 8.86 -7.60 7.86
C SER A 42 7.50 -7.46 7.17
N VAL A 43 6.45 -7.90 7.83
CA VAL A 43 5.09 -7.78 7.31
C VAL A 43 4.33 -6.72 8.10
N LEU A 44 3.87 -5.70 7.40
CA LEU A 44 3.00 -4.66 7.94
C LEU A 44 1.55 -5.02 7.61
N ASP A 45 0.77 -5.35 8.63
CA ASP A 45 -0.67 -5.54 8.51
C ASP A 45 -1.36 -4.18 8.38
N ILE A 46 -2.01 -3.96 7.25
CA ILE A 46 -2.67 -2.69 6.92
C ILE A 46 -4.10 -2.62 7.46
N LYS A 47 -4.70 -3.71 7.90
CA LYS A 47 -6.09 -3.74 8.38
C LYS A 47 -6.36 -2.71 9.48
N LYS A 48 -5.38 -2.48 10.36
CA LYS A 48 -5.48 -1.47 11.43
C LYS A 48 -5.48 -0.04 10.92
N ALA A 49 -5.04 0.19 9.69
CA ALA A 49 -4.94 1.51 9.05
C ALA A 49 -6.11 1.79 8.08
N TYR A 50 -7.07 0.89 7.89
CA TYR A 50 -8.20 1.09 6.97
C TYR A 50 -9.04 2.32 7.29
N ASN A 51 -9.12 2.71 8.55
CA ASN A 51 -9.83 3.91 8.98
C ASN A 51 -8.97 5.18 8.89
N SER A 52 -7.75 5.08 8.38
CA SER A 52 -6.86 6.22 8.18
C SER A 52 -6.74 6.54 6.69
N ALA A 53 -6.80 7.83 6.35
CA ALA A 53 -6.51 8.28 4.98
C ALA A 53 -4.99 8.41 4.72
N ALA A 54 -4.16 7.68 5.48
CA ALA A 54 -2.72 7.70 5.30
C ALA A 54 -2.32 6.97 4.02
N PRO A 55 -1.45 7.54 3.18
CA PRO A 55 -0.88 6.83 2.06
C PRO A 55 0.13 5.78 2.53
N LEU A 56 0.38 4.76 1.70
CA LEU A 56 1.22 3.62 2.05
C LEU A 56 2.66 4.02 2.40
N ASN A 57 3.23 5.04 1.78
CA ASN A 57 4.58 5.52 2.09
C ASN A 57 4.72 5.94 3.56
N LYS A 58 3.70 6.59 4.15
CA LYS A 58 3.74 6.99 5.57
C LYS A 58 3.68 5.80 6.52
N LEU A 59 2.88 4.80 6.18
CA LEU A 59 2.78 3.57 6.98
C LEU A 59 4.09 2.77 6.93
N LEU A 60 4.72 2.69 5.78
CA LEU A 60 6.00 2.00 5.59
C LEU A 60 7.14 2.61 6.41
N ASN A 61 7.11 3.90 6.68
CA ASN A 61 8.12 4.56 7.50
C ASN A 61 8.17 4.04 8.96
N ASN A 62 7.13 3.30 9.39
CA ASN A 62 7.10 2.64 10.71
C ASN A 62 7.73 1.24 10.69
N VAL A 63 8.11 0.74 9.51
CA VAL A 63 8.78 -0.56 9.39
C VAL A 63 10.27 -0.40 9.70
N SER A 64 10.81 -1.27 10.56
CA SER A 64 12.23 -1.24 10.89
C SER A 64 13.10 -1.38 9.62
N SER A 65 14.17 -0.59 9.53
CA SER A 65 15.07 -0.52 8.38
C SER A 65 14.53 0.23 7.15
N VAL A 66 13.27 0.67 7.15
CA VAL A 66 12.71 1.55 6.13
C VAL A 66 12.83 2.99 6.58
N ARG A 67 13.28 3.86 5.67
CA ARG A 67 13.27 5.30 5.85
C ARG A 67 12.74 5.98 4.60
N ILE A 68 11.76 6.83 4.76
CA ILE A 68 11.18 7.63 3.68
C ILE A 68 11.38 9.10 4.02
N ARG A 69 12.08 9.80 3.15
CA ARG A 69 12.31 11.23 3.24
C ARG A 69 11.56 11.92 2.13
N GLU A 70 10.52 12.65 2.46
CA GLU A 70 9.79 13.50 1.53
C GLU A 70 10.54 14.82 1.34
N GLU A 71 10.63 15.32 0.10
CA GLU A 71 11.36 16.55 -0.27
C GLU A 71 10.45 17.78 -0.31
N GLY A 72 9.17 17.62 -0.04
CA GLY A 72 8.21 18.72 -0.07
C GLY A 72 6.79 18.31 0.23
N GLY A 73 5.84 19.05 -0.30
CA GLY A 73 4.42 18.77 -0.18
C GLY A 73 3.96 17.58 -1.02
N MET A 74 2.65 17.38 -1.10
CA MET A 74 2.08 16.28 -1.87
C MET A 74 2.55 16.32 -3.34
N GLY A 75 2.89 15.16 -3.88
CA GLY A 75 3.42 15.02 -5.25
C GLY A 75 4.88 15.44 -5.42
N SER A 76 5.57 15.83 -4.36
CA SER A 76 7.02 16.01 -4.39
C SER A 76 7.73 14.65 -4.39
N ASN A 77 8.98 14.66 -4.85
CA ASN A 77 9.81 13.47 -4.79
C ASN A 77 9.99 13.01 -3.35
N TYR A 78 10.17 11.74 -3.20
CA TYR A 78 10.58 11.13 -1.92
C TYR A 78 11.72 10.15 -2.15
N ASN A 79 12.63 10.10 -1.21
CA ASN A 79 13.70 9.13 -1.20
C ASN A 79 13.33 7.99 -0.27
N PHE A 80 13.18 6.79 -0.83
CA PHE A 80 12.95 5.56 -0.10
C PHE A 80 14.27 4.85 0.11
N SER A 81 14.55 4.44 1.33
CA SER A 81 15.69 3.59 1.62
C SER A 81 15.30 2.39 2.49
N LEU A 82 15.94 1.27 2.21
CA LEU A 82 15.81 0.00 2.93
C LEU A 82 17.21 -0.49 3.29
N ASN A 83 17.54 -0.61 4.57
CA ASN A 83 18.88 -0.95 5.05
C ASN A 83 20.01 -0.09 4.46
N GLY A 84 19.73 1.18 4.12
CA GLY A 84 20.69 2.09 3.50
C GLY A 84 20.72 2.03 1.97
N PHE A 85 20.12 1.02 1.34
CA PHE A 85 19.97 0.96 -0.11
C PHE A 85 18.82 1.84 -0.59
N SER A 86 18.94 2.46 -1.76
CA SER A 86 17.94 3.36 -2.32
C SER A 86 17.88 3.30 -3.84
N GLY A 87 16.91 3.98 -4.43
CA GLY A 87 16.72 4.03 -5.89
C GLY A 87 16.45 2.63 -6.46
N ASN A 88 17.07 2.30 -7.58
CA ASN A 88 16.87 1.04 -8.29
C ASN A 88 17.34 -0.22 -7.55
N GLN A 89 18.05 -0.05 -6.45
CA GLN A 89 18.51 -1.16 -5.60
C GLN A 89 17.38 -1.77 -4.76
N VAL A 90 16.28 -1.04 -4.60
CA VAL A 90 15.08 -1.51 -3.91
C VAL A 90 13.95 -1.61 -4.92
N LYS A 91 13.33 -2.78 -5.02
CA LYS A 91 12.25 -3.04 -5.97
C LYS A 91 10.88 -2.95 -5.30
N PHE A 92 9.91 -2.48 -6.06
CA PHE A 92 8.51 -2.39 -5.62
C PHE A 92 7.64 -3.30 -6.47
N PHE A 93 6.72 -3.99 -5.79
CA PHE A 93 5.78 -4.90 -6.42
C PHE A 93 4.35 -4.62 -5.95
N LEU A 94 3.41 -4.85 -6.83
CA LEU A 94 1.99 -4.90 -6.52
C LEU A 94 1.47 -6.31 -6.87
N ASP A 95 1.10 -7.07 -5.84
CA ASP A 95 0.72 -8.49 -6.00
C ASP A 95 1.76 -9.34 -6.75
N GLY A 96 3.04 -9.07 -6.54
CA GLY A 96 4.16 -9.73 -7.22
C GLY A 96 4.49 -9.18 -8.60
N ILE A 97 3.75 -8.19 -9.13
CA ILE A 97 4.05 -7.53 -10.40
C ILE A 97 5.00 -6.36 -10.16
N PRO A 98 6.14 -6.28 -10.86
CA PRO A 98 7.06 -5.16 -10.72
C PRO A 98 6.42 -3.82 -11.08
N MET A 99 6.63 -2.80 -10.24
CA MET A 99 6.08 -1.44 -10.41
C MET A 99 7.06 -0.49 -11.11
N ASP A 100 8.22 -0.96 -11.56
CA ASP A 100 9.28 -0.12 -12.14
C ASP A 100 8.79 0.78 -13.30
N ASN A 101 7.80 0.33 -14.04
CA ASN A 101 7.27 1.02 -15.21
C ASN A 101 5.84 1.54 -15.03
N PHE A 102 5.34 1.70 -13.79
CA PHE A 102 3.99 2.20 -13.54
C PHE A 102 3.86 3.72 -13.66
N GLY A 103 5.00 4.42 -13.83
CA GLY A 103 5.03 5.88 -13.90
C GLY A 103 4.83 6.55 -12.53
N SER A 104 4.98 7.87 -12.51
CA SER A 104 4.86 8.66 -11.28
C SER A 104 3.41 8.82 -10.78
N SER A 105 2.43 8.57 -11.62
CA SER A 105 1.01 8.73 -11.29
C SER A 105 0.47 7.61 -10.40
N PHE A 106 1.06 6.41 -10.46
CA PHE A 106 0.67 5.27 -9.64
C PHE A 106 1.85 4.80 -8.77
N ASN A 107 2.04 5.44 -7.64
CA ASN A 107 3.15 5.18 -6.73
C ASN A 107 2.68 5.07 -5.26
N LEU A 108 3.58 4.71 -4.35
CA LEU A 108 3.28 4.50 -2.93
C LEU A 108 2.65 5.71 -2.23
N ALA A 109 2.95 6.93 -2.66
CA ALA A 109 2.42 8.15 -2.06
C ALA A 109 0.97 8.42 -2.49
N ASN A 110 0.54 7.85 -3.62
CA ASN A 110 -0.80 8.01 -4.17
C ASN A 110 -1.76 6.88 -3.81
N ILE A 111 -1.21 5.69 -3.50
CA ILE A 111 -2.00 4.50 -3.17
C ILE A 111 -2.55 4.62 -1.75
N SER A 112 -3.87 4.46 -1.59
CA SER A 112 -4.53 4.41 -0.28
C SER A 112 -4.21 3.12 0.47
N ALA A 113 -4.10 3.21 1.80
CA ALA A 113 -3.94 2.05 2.67
C ALA A 113 -5.03 0.99 2.47
N ASN A 114 -6.27 1.40 2.24
CA ASN A 114 -7.43 0.50 2.08
C ASN A 114 -7.35 -0.42 0.86
N MET A 115 -6.47 -0.12 -0.10
CA MET A 115 -6.24 -0.99 -1.26
C MET A 115 -5.41 -2.22 -0.89
N ALA A 116 -4.58 -2.13 0.14
CA ALA A 116 -3.65 -3.18 0.55
C ALA A 116 -4.19 -3.96 1.76
N GLU A 117 -4.02 -5.27 1.77
CA GLU A 117 -4.22 -6.11 2.95
C GLU A 117 -3.01 -6.05 3.87
N ARG A 118 -1.83 -6.16 3.27
CA ARG A 118 -0.54 -6.10 3.94
C ARG A 118 0.56 -5.58 3.02
N VAL A 119 1.66 -5.15 3.60
CA VAL A 119 2.88 -4.85 2.86
C VAL A 119 4.00 -5.73 3.40
N GLU A 120 4.67 -6.41 2.50
CA GLU A 120 5.78 -7.31 2.76
C GLU A 120 7.08 -6.59 2.40
N VAL A 121 7.99 -6.46 3.37
CA VAL A 121 9.28 -5.81 3.19
C VAL A 121 10.38 -6.87 3.32
N TYR A 122 10.96 -7.26 2.22
CA TYR A 122 12.05 -8.23 2.12
C TYR A 122 13.38 -7.51 2.27
N LYS A 123 14.17 -7.90 3.27
CA LYS A 123 15.44 -7.26 3.65
C LYS A 123 16.62 -8.06 3.10
N GLY A 124 16.92 -7.90 1.82
CA GLY A 124 17.98 -8.62 1.13
C GLY A 124 17.42 -9.68 0.17
N VAL A 125 17.63 -10.97 0.47
CA VAL A 125 17.24 -12.07 -0.42
C VAL A 125 15.73 -12.11 -0.65
N LEU A 126 15.33 -12.19 -1.92
CA LEU A 126 13.94 -12.28 -2.34
C LEU A 126 13.50 -13.71 -2.60
N PRO A 127 12.21 -14.03 -2.42
CA PRO A 127 11.62 -15.23 -2.97
C PRO A 127 11.77 -15.28 -4.50
N VAL A 128 11.96 -16.47 -5.04
CA VAL A 128 12.19 -16.68 -6.49
C VAL A 128 11.09 -16.07 -7.35
N ASN A 129 9.84 -16.06 -6.87
CA ASN A 129 8.69 -15.49 -7.56
C ASN A 129 8.70 -13.95 -7.67
N LEU A 130 9.55 -13.25 -6.92
CA LEU A 130 9.74 -11.79 -7.02
C LEU A 130 10.97 -11.41 -7.86
N GLY A 131 11.72 -12.40 -8.39
CA GLY A 131 12.91 -12.14 -9.19
C GLY A 131 14.17 -11.93 -8.36
N ALA A 132 15.29 -11.65 -9.02
CA ALA A 132 16.62 -11.71 -8.42
C ALA A 132 17.41 -10.39 -8.43
N ASP A 133 16.88 -9.30 -9.00
CA ASP A 133 17.66 -8.08 -9.30
C ASP A 133 17.51 -6.94 -8.28
N ALA A 134 17.10 -7.26 -7.03
CA ALA A 134 16.99 -6.31 -5.95
C ALA A 134 18.08 -6.51 -4.90
N LEU A 135 19.19 -5.77 -5.00
CA LEU A 135 20.34 -5.88 -4.09
C LEU A 135 19.99 -5.45 -2.65
N GLY A 136 19.19 -4.42 -2.49
CA GLY A 136 18.80 -3.87 -1.18
C GLY A 136 17.57 -4.53 -0.58
N GLY A 137 16.82 -5.29 -1.38
CA GLY A 137 15.55 -5.89 -0.99
C GLY A 137 14.36 -5.37 -1.77
N ALA A 138 13.17 -5.73 -1.32
CA ALA A 138 11.94 -5.35 -2.03
C ALA A 138 10.77 -5.04 -1.09
N VAL A 139 9.82 -4.30 -1.62
CA VAL A 139 8.53 -4.02 -1.01
C VAL A 139 7.43 -4.59 -1.91
N ASN A 140 6.67 -5.56 -1.41
CA ASN A 140 5.53 -6.12 -2.12
C ASN A 140 4.23 -5.67 -1.44
N ILE A 141 3.41 -4.94 -2.16
CA ILE A 141 2.08 -4.55 -1.74
C ILE A 141 1.14 -5.68 -2.12
N VAL A 142 0.55 -6.33 -1.13
CA VAL A 142 -0.46 -7.36 -1.36
C VAL A 142 -1.83 -6.72 -1.26
N SER A 143 -2.57 -6.71 -2.36
CA SER A 143 -3.90 -6.12 -2.41
C SER A 143 -4.91 -6.95 -1.61
N ARG A 144 -5.95 -6.29 -1.13
CA ARG A 144 -7.01 -6.89 -0.34
C ARG A 144 -7.76 -7.98 -1.13
N ARG A 145 -7.96 -9.14 -0.50
CA ARG A 145 -8.55 -10.33 -1.13
C ARG A 145 -9.91 -10.73 -0.57
N ASP A 146 -10.47 -9.92 0.32
CA ASP A 146 -11.83 -10.16 0.84
C ASP A 146 -12.82 -10.33 -0.32
N ALA A 147 -13.72 -11.32 -0.19
CA ALA A 147 -14.62 -11.69 -1.28
C ALA A 147 -15.64 -10.59 -1.61
N ASN A 148 -16.14 -9.92 -0.57
CA ASN A 148 -17.14 -8.87 -0.71
C ASN A 148 -16.84 -7.75 0.29
N TYR A 149 -16.56 -6.57 -0.22
CA TYR A 149 -16.41 -5.37 0.59
C TYR A 149 -16.62 -4.12 -0.26
N LEU A 150 -16.98 -3.05 0.39
CA LEU A 150 -17.00 -1.70 -0.16
C LEU A 150 -16.60 -0.76 0.96
N ASP A 151 -15.56 0.04 0.73
CA ASP A 151 -15.17 1.10 1.62
C ASP A 151 -14.85 2.39 0.85
N ALA A 152 -15.05 3.51 1.51
CA ALA A 152 -14.69 4.81 1.00
C ALA A 152 -14.08 5.64 2.12
N THR A 153 -13.04 6.38 1.79
CA THR A 153 -12.42 7.32 2.72
C THR A 153 -12.31 8.70 2.08
N TYR A 154 -12.53 9.71 2.90
CA TYR A 154 -12.26 11.09 2.57
C TYR A 154 -11.47 11.73 3.69
N SER A 155 -10.45 12.49 3.34
CA SER A 155 -9.76 13.34 4.30
C SER A 155 -9.49 14.73 3.74
N PHE A 156 -9.63 15.69 4.62
CA PHE A 156 -9.29 17.09 4.38
C PHE A 156 -8.15 17.50 5.31
N GLY A 157 -7.22 18.28 4.81
CA GLY A 157 -6.04 18.71 5.57
C GLY A 157 -5.55 20.11 5.19
N SER A 158 -4.45 20.53 5.81
CA SER A 158 -3.81 21.82 5.54
C SER A 158 -3.48 21.98 4.06
N PHE A 159 -3.39 23.22 3.60
CA PHE A 159 -3.07 23.60 2.22
C PHE A 159 -4.10 23.09 1.21
N ASN A 160 -5.38 23.15 1.60
CA ASN A 160 -6.50 22.68 0.78
C ASN A 160 -6.30 21.24 0.28
N THR A 161 -5.81 20.38 1.17
CA THR A 161 -5.48 19.01 0.81
C THR A 161 -6.72 18.11 0.92
N HIS A 162 -7.08 17.47 -0.18
CA HIS A 162 -8.18 16.51 -0.27
C HIS A 162 -7.63 15.15 -0.71
N LYS A 163 -8.05 14.10 -0.03
CA LYS A 163 -7.78 12.72 -0.42
C LYS A 163 -9.06 11.93 -0.38
N VAL A 164 -9.35 11.26 -1.46
CA VAL A 164 -10.52 10.37 -1.60
C VAL A 164 -10.02 9.02 -2.03
N SER A 165 -10.55 7.96 -1.46
CA SER A 165 -10.40 6.62 -2.01
C SER A 165 -11.69 5.82 -1.89
N VAL A 166 -11.95 4.99 -2.88
CA VAL A 166 -13.08 4.05 -2.92
C VAL A 166 -12.52 2.70 -3.34
N ASN A 167 -12.80 1.67 -2.55
CA ASN A 167 -12.31 0.33 -2.81
C ASN A 167 -13.46 -0.66 -2.64
N GLY A 168 -13.56 -1.64 -3.52
CA GLY A 168 -14.59 -2.65 -3.42
C GLY A 168 -14.23 -3.92 -4.16
N ALA A 169 -14.81 -5.01 -3.70
CA ALA A 169 -14.76 -6.29 -4.37
C ALA A 169 -16.09 -7.02 -4.26
N TYR A 170 -16.38 -7.78 -5.28
CA TYR A 170 -17.51 -8.70 -5.32
C TYR A 170 -17.03 -10.04 -5.88
N THR A 171 -17.34 -11.13 -5.17
CA THR A 171 -17.05 -12.48 -5.63
C THR A 171 -18.33 -13.33 -5.51
N HIS A 172 -18.80 -13.84 -6.63
CA HIS A 172 -19.88 -14.79 -6.66
C HIS A 172 -19.37 -16.21 -6.35
N LEU A 173 -19.64 -16.70 -5.15
CA LEU A 173 -19.03 -17.91 -4.60
C LEU A 173 -19.24 -19.16 -5.46
N LYS A 174 -20.42 -19.36 -6.08
CA LYS A 174 -20.70 -20.55 -6.90
C LYS A 174 -19.87 -20.59 -8.18
N THR A 175 -19.75 -19.49 -8.88
CA THR A 175 -19.01 -19.41 -10.16
C THR A 175 -17.55 -19.05 -9.98
N GLY A 176 -17.19 -18.43 -8.86
CA GLY A 176 -15.87 -17.82 -8.62
C GLY A 176 -15.68 -16.50 -9.39
N PHE A 177 -16.70 -15.99 -10.09
CA PHE A 177 -16.60 -14.72 -10.79
C PHE A 177 -16.31 -13.60 -9.78
N THR A 178 -15.24 -12.87 -10.02
CA THR A 178 -14.72 -11.84 -9.15
C THR A 178 -14.53 -10.54 -9.91
N VAL A 179 -14.94 -9.44 -9.29
CA VAL A 179 -14.64 -8.07 -9.74
C VAL A 179 -14.04 -7.32 -8.57
N ARG A 180 -12.95 -6.59 -8.80
CA ARG A 180 -12.32 -5.70 -7.83
C ARG A 180 -12.13 -4.33 -8.45
N ALA A 181 -12.43 -3.29 -7.70
CA ALA A 181 -12.26 -1.91 -8.11
C ALA A 181 -11.61 -1.11 -6.99
N ASN A 182 -10.58 -0.34 -7.35
CA ASN A 182 -9.93 0.60 -6.45
C ASN A 182 -9.81 1.93 -7.20
N ALA A 183 -10.21 3.01 -6.56
CA ALA A 183 -10.08 4.35 -7.12
C ALA A 183 -9.55 5.30 -6.05
N PHE A 184 -8.75 6.27 -6.47
CA PHE A 184 -8.28 7.33 -5.59
C PHE A 184 -8.23 8.67 -6.33
N TYR A 185 -8.37 9.75 -5.56
CA TYR A 185 -8.12 11.10 -6.02
C TYR A 185 -7.46 11.90 -4.91
N ASN A 186 -6.38 12.60 -5.24
CA ASN A 186 -5.63 13.45 -4.33
C ASN A 186 -5.46 14.84 -4.93
N TYR A 187 -5.63 15.86 -4.10
CA TYR A 187 -5.43 17.26 -4.44
C TYR A 187 -4.76 17.99 -3.29
N SER A 188 -3.87 18.93 -3.60
CA SER A 188 -3.33 19.90 -2.63
C SER A 188 -2.85 21.13 -3.36
N ASP A 189 -3.07 22.32 -2.78
CA ASP A 189 -2.47 23.57 -3.25
C ASP A 189 -0.98 23.63 -2.92
N ASN A 190 -0.51 22.89 -1.90
CA ASN A 190 0.86 22.92 -1.39
C ASN A 190 1.38 24.34 -1.12
N ASP A 191 0.52 25.25 -0.70
CA ASP A 191 0.80 26.69 -0.52
C ASP A 191 1.45 27.03 0.83
N TYR A 192 2.19 26.07 1.39
CA TYR A 192 2.91 26.25 2.65
C TYR A 192 4.03 27.29 2.56
N LYS A 193 4.45 27.81 3.72
CA LYS A 193 5.55 28.77 3.79
C LYS A 193 6.90 28.05 3.80
N VAL A 194 7.85 28.61 3.08
CA VAL A 194 9.26 28.18 3.04
C VAL A 194 10.17 29.38 3.38
N PHE A 195 11.29 29.09 4.04
CA PHE A 195 12.31 30.09 4.35
C PHE A 195 13.34 30.04 3.25
N VAL A 196 13.43 31.10 2.44
CA VAL A 196 14.25 31.11 1.24
C VAL A 196 15.01 32.42 1.10
N PRO A 197 16.17 32.41 0.44
CA PRO A 197 16.85 33.61 0.05
C PRO A 197 16.07 34.39 -1.02
N ILE A 198 16.04 35.69 -0.91
CA ILE A 198 15.52 36.56 -1.95
C ILE A 198 16.71 37.01 -2.77
N ILE A 199 16.68 36.73 -4.06
CA ILE A 199 17.73 37.06 -5.00
C ILE A 199 17.35 38.33 -5.75
N ASP A 200 18.29 39.31 -5.81
CA ASP A 200 18.17 40.44 -6.67
C ASP A 200 18.42 40.01 -8.12
N LEU A 201 17.40 40.10 -8.94
CA LEU A 201 17.45 39.66 -10.33
C LEU A 201 18.45 40.45 -11.20
N ALA A 202 18.77 41.72 -10.81
CA ALA A 202 19.71 42.54 -11.55
C ALA A 202 21.20 42.23 -11.25
N THR A 203 21.47 41.89 -9.98
CA THR A 203 22.84 41.65 -9.52
C THR A 203 23.13 40.17 -9.25
N ASN A 204 22.10 39.31 -9.29
CA ASN A 204 22.13 37.90 -8.91
C ASN A 204 22.70 37.66 -7.50
N LYS A 205 22.56 38.64 -6.63
CA LYS A 205 23.06 38.57 -5.24
C LYS A 205 21.89 38.31 -4.28
N LYS A 206 22.18 37.57 -3.22
CA LYS A 206 21.27 37.37 -2.10
C LYS A 206 21.11 38.68 -1.33
N ILE A 207 19.87 39.22 -1.27
CA ILE A 207 19.56 40.43 -0.53
C ILE A 207 19.20 40.12 0.92
N ASN A 208 18.30 39.14 1.09
CA ASN A 208 17.71 38.84 2.40
C ASN A 208 17.17 37.40 2.40
N GLU A 209 16.82 36.91 3.57
CA GLU A 209 16.09 35.66 3.76
C GLU A 209 14.78 35.93 4.47
N ARG A 210 13.69 35.31 4.00
CA ARG A 210 12.39 35.44 4.63
C ARG A 210 11.46 34.27 4.37
N TRP A 211 10.45 34.15 5.18
CA TRP A 211 9.36 33.23 4.95
C TRP A 211 8.47 33.75 3.80
N VAL A 212 8.29 32.93 2.78
CA VAL A 212 7.39 33.21 1.65
C VAL A 212 6.43 32.05 1.45
N LYS A 213 5.23 32.35 1.01
CA LYS A 213 4.21 31.36 0.66
C LYS A 213 4.49 30.83 -0.73
N ARG A 214 4.41 29.50 -0.92
CA ARG A 214 4.44 28.90 -2.25
C ARG A 214 3.18 29.29 -3.01
N PHE A 215 3.26 29.48 -4.30
CA PHE A 215 2.15 29.95 -5.14
C PHE A 215 1.95 29.13 -6.43
N ASN A 216 2.89 28.27 -6.80
CA ASN A 216 2.85 27.44 -8.00
C ASN A 216 3.39 26.03 -7.69
N ASP A 217 2.70 25.31 -6.79
CA ASP A 217 3.13 23.98 -6.32
C ASP A 217 1.96 23.01 -6.18
N ALA A 218 0.81 23.34 -6.81
CA ALA A 218 -0.39 22.51 -6.73
C ALA A 218 -0.16 21.10 -7.30
N TYR A 219 -0.81 20.13 -6.70
CA TYR A 219 -0.75 18.75 -7.11
C TYR A 219 -2.14 18.13 -7.24
N ARG A 220 -2.33 17.38 -8.32
CA ARG A 220 -3.54 16.58 -8.57
C ARG A 220 -3.12 15.20 -9.00
N SER A 221 -3.71 14.17 -8.45
CA SER A 221 -3.53 12.82 -8.96
C SER A 221 -4.81 12.03 -8.82
N GLY A 222 -5.05 11.13 -9.75
CA GLY A 222 -6.16 10.21 -9.71
C GLY A 222 -5.81 8.90 -10.40
N GLY A 223 -6.42 7.83 -9.95
CA GLY A 223 -6.22 6.52 -10.55
C GLY A 223 -7.37 5.58 -10.27
N ILE A 224 -7.54 4.64 -11.18
CA ILE A 224 -8.51 3.55 -11.08
C ILE A 224 -7.78 2.27 -11.42
N ARG A 225 -7.92 1.25 -10.59
CA ARG A 225 -7.54 -0.13 -10.86
C ARG A 225 -8.80 -0.97 -10.90
N LEU A 226 -9.00 -1.67 -11.99
CA LEU A 226 -10.09 -2.62 -12.18
C LEU A 226 -9.50 -4.00 -12.45
N GLU A 227 -10.04 -5.03 -11.82
CA GLU A 227 -9.72 -6.42 -12.09
C GLU A 227 -11.00 -7.25 -12.16
N THR A 228 -11.04 -8.17 -13.10
CA THR A 228 -12.14 -9.12 -13.23
C THR A 228 -11.62 -10.49 -13.65
N GLY A 229 -12.33 -11.53 -13.27
CA GLY A 229 -11.97 -12.88 -13.63
C GLY A 229 -12.59 -13.94 -12.74
N ILE A 230 -11.85 -15.00 -12.50
CA ILE A 230 -12.32 -16.17 -11.76
C ILE A 230 -11.34 -16.46 -10.62
N THR A 231 -11.87 -16.78 -9.44
CA THR A 231 -11.09 -17.13 -8.25
C THR A 231 -11.62 -18.41 -7.60
N ASN A 232 -10.75 -19.10 -6.86
CA ASN A 232 -11.10 -20.25 -6.04
C ASN A 232 -11.78 -21.39 -6.83
N LYS A 233 -11.18 -21.80 -7.96
CA LYS A 233 -11.64 -22.94 -8.77
C LYS A 233 -10.59 -24.04 -8.83
N PRO A 234 -10.99 -25.30 -9.09
CA PRO A 234 -10.04 -26.40 -9.17
C PRO A 234 -8.91 -26.19 -10.17
N TYR A 235 -9.18 -25.47 -11.25
CA TYR A 235 -8.22 -25.16 -12.33
C TYR A 235 -7.46 -23.84 -12.17
N ALA A 236 -7.88 -22.98 -11.23
CA ALA A 236 -7.23 -21.71 -10.98
C ALA A 236 -7.55 -21.19 -9.57
N ASP A 237 -6.54 -20.90 -8.78
CA ASP A 237 -6.71 -20.16 -7.55
C ASP A 237 -7.14 -18.73 -7.88
N TYR A 238 -6.56 -18.17 -8.95
CA TYR A 238 -7.11 -17.03 -9.65
C TYR A 238 -6.65 -16.96 -11.11
N LEU A 239 -7.54 -16.48 -11.96
CA LEU A 239 -7.29 -16.00 -13.32
C LEU A 239 -7.96 -14.63 -13.43
N LEU A 240 -7.17 -13.56 -13.44
CA LEU A 240 -7.65 -12.17 -13.39
C LEU A 240 -7.06 -11.38 -14.55
N ALA A 241 -7.92 -10.68 -15.27
CA ALA A 241 -7.55 -9.60 -16.17
C ALA A 241 -7.77 -8.27 -15.47
N GLY A 242 -6.85 -7.34 -15.62
CA GLY A 242 -6.89 -6.05 -14.94
C GLY A 242 -6.41 -4.91 -15.81
N ILE A 243 -6.75 -3.71 -15.38
CA ILE A 243 -6.24 -2.46 -15.96
C ILE A 243 -6.03 -1.44 -14.85
N ILE A 244 -4.92 -0.71 -14.91
CA ILE A 244 -4.68 0.48 -14.12
C ILE A 244 -4.67 1.68 -15.06
N LEU A 245 -5.49 2.67 -14.74
CA LEU A 245 -5.51 3.97 -15.40
C LEU A 245 -5.15 5.01 -14.35
N SER A 246 -4.14 5.82 -14.59
CA SER A 246 -3.75 6.86 -13.63
C SER A 246 -3.21 8.09 -14.32
N LYS A 247 -3.38 9.23 -13.65
CA LYS A 247 -2.92 10.53 -14.10
C LYS A 247 -2.46 11.37 -12.92
N ASN A 248 -1.40 12.14 -13.11
CA ASN A 248 -1.04 13.22 -12.20
C ASN A 248 -0.68 14.50 -12.97
N ASP A 249 -0.83 15.61 -12.27
CA ASP A 249 -0.46 16.95 -12.71
C ASP A 249 0.19 17.66 -11.51
N LYS A 250 1.40 18.16 -11.68
CA LYS A 250 2.17 18.84 -10.65
C LYS A 250 2.68 20.17 -11.19
N ASP A 251 2.28 21.27 -10.58
CA ASP A 251 2.91 22.56 -10.77
C ASP A 251 4.26 22.57 -10.05
N VAL A 252 5.31 23.06 -10.70
CA VAL A 252 6.67 23.06 -10.15
C VAL A 252 7.13 24.49 -9.98
N GLN A 253 7.17 24.96 -8.73
CA GLN A 253 7.56 26.32 -8.42
C GLN A 253 9.07 26.51 -8.44
N THR A 254 9.85 25.56 -7.93
CA THR A 254 11.31 25.68 -7.78
C THR A 254 11.98 24.34 -7.99
N GLY A 255 13.28 24.34 -8.28
CA GLY A 255 14.13 23.17 -8.14
C GLY A 255 14.37 22.78 -6.68
N ALA A 256 15.22 21.79 -6.47
CA ALA A 256 15.54 21.24 -5.14
C ALA A 256 16.16 22.29 -4.19
N THR A 257 16.96 23.23 -4.72
CA THR A 257 17.62 24.28 -3.95
C THR A 257 16.72 25.47 -3.61
N MET A 258 15.54 25.56 -4.24
CA MET A 258 14.60 26.68 -4.12
C MET A 258 15.15 28.07 -4.49
N ASP A 259 16.35 28.17 -5.07
CA ASP A 259 17.00 29.45 -5.43
C ASP A 259 16.40 30.06 -6.68
N ALA A 260 15.87 29.24 -7.58
CA ALA A 260 15.24 29.69 -8.83
C ALA A 260 13.74 29.38 -8.80
N VAL A 261 12.93 30.36 -9.14
CA VAL A 261 11.47 30.25 -9.23
C VAL A 261 11.08 30.05 -10.70
N TYR A 262 10.33 28.97 -10.96
CA TYR A 262 9.80 28.66 -12.29
C TYR A 262 8.36 29.18 -12.41
N GLY A 263 8.08 29.96 -13.42
CA GLY A 263 6.79 30.62 -13.63
C GLY A 263 5.72 29.73 -14.28
N GLY A 264 6.08 28.64 -14.94
CA GLY A 264 5.13 27.86 -15.75
C GLY A 264 5.53 26.41 -15.96
N VAL A 265 6.47 25.87 -15.17
CA VAL A 265 6.87 24.47 -15.29
C VAL A 265 5.80 23.59 -14.68
N LYS A 266 5.37 22.57 -15.43
CA LYS A 266 4.39 21.57 -15.01
C LYS A 266 4.91 20.18 -15.38
N MET A 267 4.67 19.23 -14.51
CA MET A 267 4.94 17.82 -14.78
C MET A 267 3.62 17.07 -14.82
N LYS A 268 3.38 16.36 -15.90
CA LYS A 268 2.21 15.50 -16.06
C LYS A 268 2.63 14.08 -16.38
N SER A 269 1.95 13.13 -15.82
CA SER A 269 2.15 11.71 -16.18
C SER A 269 0.81 11.03 -16.29
N GLU A 270 0.66 10.25 -17.34
CA GLU A 270 -0.51 9.42 -17.61
C GLU A 270 -0.04 7.98 -17.82
N SER A 271 -0.73 7.03 -17.20
CA SER A 271 -0.37 5.62 -17.29
C SER A 271 -1.58 4.77 -17.62
N VAL A 272 -1.40 3.82 -18.53
CA VAL A 272 -2.38 2.78 -18.91
C VAL A 272 -1.65 1.44 -18.83
N ILE A 273 -2.08 0.58 -17.89
CA ILE A 273 -1.35 -0.65 -17.56
C ILE A 273 -2.34 -1.82 -17.54
N PRO A 274 -2.67 -2.43 -18.69
CA PRO A 274 -3.37 -3.70 -18.71
C PRO A 274 -2.51 -4.83 -18.17
N SER A 275 -3.13 -5.78 -17.50
CA SER A 275 -2.46 -6.93 -16.90
C SER A 275 -3.32 -8.19 -16.97
N ILE A 276 -2.65 -9.35 -16.96
CA ILE A 276 -3.26 -10.65 -16.78
C ILE A 276 -2.46 -11.42 -15.76
N ARG A 277 -3.15 -12.13 -14.85
CA ARG A 277 -2.53 -12.93 -13.80
C ARG A 277 -3.22 -14.27 -13.67
N TYR A 278 -2.43 -15.33 -13.59
CA TYR A 278 -2.90 -16.68 -13.31
C TYR A 278 -2.07 -17.27 -12.19
N LYS A 279 -2.72 -17.98 -11.30
CA LYS A 279 -2.06 -18.81 -10.29
C LYS A 279 -2.86 -20.08 -10.06
N LYS A 280 -2.11 -21.18 -9.92
CA LYS A 280 -2.62 -22.46 -9.44
C LYS A 280 -1.57 -23.12 -8.58
N ASP A 281 -1.89 -23.32 -7.32
CA ASP A 281 -1.10 -24.15 -6.41
C ASP A 281 -1.56 -25.61 -6.54
N ASP A 282 -0.65 -26.56 -6.29
CA ASP A 282 -0.89 -27.99 -6.41
C ASP A 282 -1.44 -28.40 -7.79
N LEU A 283 -0.81 -27.87 -8.86
CA LEU A 283 -1.16 -28.15 -10.23
C LEU A 283 -0.60 -29.53 -10.65
N PHE A 284 -1.46 -30.51 -10.87
CA PHE A 284 -1.17 -31.91 -11.19
C PHE A 284 -0.47 -32.71 -10.09
N LEU A 285 0.39 -32.13 -9.27
CA LEU A 285 1.16 -32.77 -8.20
C LEU A 285 1.13 -31.87 -6.97
N ASP A 286 1.05 -32.47 -5.78
CA ASP A 286 1.15 -31.73 -4.51
C ASP A 286 2.50 -30.99 -4.43
N GLY A 287 2.46 -29.71 -4.12
CA GLY A 287 3.61 -28.84 -4.02
C GLY A 287 4.06 -28.21 -5.35
N LEU A 288 3.48 -28.57 -6.50
CA LEU A 288 3.78 -27.94 -7.78
C LEU A 288 2.87 -26.71 -7.99
N SER A 289 3.43 -25.52 -7.90
CA SER A 289 2.73 -24.27 -8.12
C SER A 289 3.11 -23.62 -9.44
N LEU A 290 2.10 -23.12 -10.18
CA LEU A 290 2.31 -22.32 -11.39
C LEU A 290 1.76 -20.92 -11.16
N SER A 291 2.60 -19.91 -11.37
CA SER A 291 2.22 -18.49 -11.35
C SER A 291 2.70 -17.81 -12.62
N LEU A 292 1.77 -17.18 -13.33
CA LEU A 292 2.04 -16.47 -14.57
C LEU A 292 1.47 -15.06 -14.44
N TYR A 293 2.21 -14.09 -14.94
CA TYR A 293 1.70 -12.73 -15.11
C TYR A 293 2.21 -12.12 -16.42
N GLY A 294 1.40 -11.21 -16.97
CA GLY A 294 1.77 -10.37 -18.08
C GLY A 294 1.25 -8.96 -17.87
N THR A 295 2.06 -7.97 -18.20
CA THR A 295 1.69 -6.55 -18.17
C THR A 295 2.19 -5.86 -19.41
N TYR A 296 1.43 -4.86 -19.85
CA TYR A 296 1.89 -3.89 -20.83
C TYR A 296 1.80 -2.50 -20.21
N ASN A 297 2.88 -1.73 -20.28
CA ASN A 297 2.95 -0.43 -19.64
C ASN A 297 3.07 0.66 -20.70
N SER A 298 2.06 1.53 -20.78
CA SER A 298 2.09 2.75 -21.58
C SER A 298 2.09 3.95 -20.63
N VAL A 299 3.20 4.66 -20.57
CA VAL A 299 3.38 5.83 -19.70
C VAL A 299 3.82 7.00 -20.54
N ASN A 300 3.03 8.08 -20.49
CA ASN A 300 3.35 9.35 -21.13
C ASN A 300 3.70 10.37 -20.04
N THR A 301 4.86 10.99 -20.14
CA THR A 301 5.30 12.07 -19.25
C THR A 301 5.54 13.34 -20.08
N PHE A 302 4.96 14.44 -19.61
CA PHE A 302 5.06 15.76 -20.21
C PHE A 302 5.67 16.72 -19.18
N ASN A 303 6.62 17.51 -19.61
CA ASN A 303 7.29 18.56 -18.84
C ASN A 303 7.04 19.94 -19.45
#